data_646ed20b1e057c4666ee91e2562c53d1
#
_entry.id   646ed20b1e057c4666ee91e2562c53d1
#
_cell.length_a   1.000
_cell.length_b   1.000
_cell.length_c   1.000
_cell.angle_alpha   90.00
_cell.angle_beta   90.00
_cell.angle_gamma   90.00
#
_symmetry.space_group_name_H-M   'P 1'
#
loop_
_entity.id
_entity.type
_entity.pdbx_description
1 polymer ?
#
loop_
_entity_poly.entity_id
_entity_poly.type
_entity_poly.pdbx_seq_one_letter_code
_entity_poly.pdbx_strand_id
1 'polypeptide(L)'
;MQATDSAVRREITVNATPERAFYVFTEQFDTWWPRSHKIGEADMAKAVIDPDAMRWYEVGVDGSTCDWGAILAYDPPRRLTLEWRIGGTWVIETDPAAISEIDVTFTPEGDATRVTLEHRHLDRHTAADELKGAVGGEGGWNGLLQAYSEAVG
;
A
#
# COMPACT_ATOMS: atom_id res chain seq x y z
N MET A 1 2.17 -1.63 31.32
CA MET A 1 3.11 -1.92 30.25
C MET A 1 2.54 -1.49 28.91
N GLN A 2 3.34 -0.89 28.13
CA GLN A 2 2.95 -0.46 26.81
C GLN A 2 2.79 -1.66 25.88
N ALA A 3 1.68 -1.75 25.18
CA ALA A 3 1.51 -2.77 24.16
C ALA A 3 2.51 -2.52 23.02
N THR A 4 3.05 -3.59 22.48
CA THR A 4 3.94 -3.49 21.33
C THR A 4 3.17 -2.90 20.17
N ASP A 5 3.70 -1.82 19.61
CA ASP A 5 3.10 -1.19 18.44
C ASP A 5 3.45 -1.99 17.20
N SER A 6 2.46 -2.68 16.64
CA SER A 6 2.62 -3.51 15.44
C SER A 6 2.36 -2.73 14.16
N ALA A 7 2.38 -1.39 14.23
CA ALA A 7 2.12 -0.54 13.07
C ALA A 7 3.40 0.14 12.60
N VAL A 8 3.43 0.43 11.29
CA VAL A 8 4.43 1.30 10.67
C VAL A 8 3.68 2.54 10.18
N ARG A 9 4.11 3.71 10.63
CA ARG A 9 3.49 4.99 10.27
C ARG A 9 4.50 5.83 9.50
N ARG A 10 4.03 6.39 8.39
CA ARG A 10 4.85 7.27 7.55
C ARG A 10 3.98 8.39 7.01
N GLU A 11 4.59 9.52 6.70
CA GLU A 11 3.87 10.60 6.04
C GLU A 11 4.77 11.31 5.04
N ILE A 12 4.15 11.93 4.04
CA ILE A 12 4.84 12.73 3.06
C ILE A 12 3.91 13.86 2.64
N THR A 13 4.49 15.04 2.38
CA THR A 13 3.73 16.16 1.84
C THR A 13 4.05 16.27 0.35
N VAL A 14 3.00 16.31 -0.47
CA VAL A 14 3.13 16.44 -1.92
C VAL A 14 2.58 17.79 -2.38
N ASN A 15 3.20 18.35 -3.41
CA ASN A 15 2.84 19.65 -3.97
C ASN A 15 1.68 19.52 -4.95
N ALA A 16 0.52 19.13 -4.44
CA ALA A 16 -0.66 18.88 -5.27
C ALA A 16 -1.91 19.00 -4.40
N THR A 17 -3.07 19.18 -5.05
CA THR A 17 -4.36 19.12 -4.36
C THR A 17 -4.64 17.73 -3.83
N PRO A 18 -5.54 17.57 -2.85
CA PRO A 18 -5.96 16.24 -2.40
C PRO A 18 -6.52 15.37 -3.54
N GLU A 19 -7.26 15.96 -4.47
CA GLU A 19 -7.80 15.26 -5.64
C GLU A 19 -6.69 14.66 -6.50
N ARG A 20 -5.66 15.45 -6.78
CA ARG A 20 -4.51 14.99 -7.57
C ARG A 20 -3.71 13.95 -6.80
N ALA A 21 -3.46 14.21 -5.52
CA ALA A 21 -2.71 13.30 -4.66
C ALA A 21 -3.39 11.94 -4.59
N PHE A 22 -4.70 11.92 -4.41
CA PHE A 22 -5.49 10.68 -4.36
C PHE A 22 -5.49 9.97 -5.72
N TYR A 23 -5.66 10.71 -6.80
CA TYR A 23 -5.68 10.15 -8.15
C TYR A 23 -4.36 9.44 -8.49
N VAL A 24 -3.23 10.07 -8.20
CA VAL A 24 -1.92 9.46 -8.49
C VAL A 24 -1.70 8.23 -7.62
N PHE A 25 -2.12 8.28 -6.34
CA PHE A 25 -1.97 7.13 -5.45
C PHE A 25 -2.76 5.93 -5.96
N THR A 26 -3.99 6.14 -6.42
CA THR A 26 -4.93 5.08 -6.76
C THR A 26 -4.93 4.74 -8.25
N GLU A 27 -5.37 5.66 -9.10
CA GLU A 27 -5.53 5.39 -10.52
C GLU A 27 -4.21 5.30 -11.28
N GLN A 28 -3.18 6.00 -10.79
CA GLN A 28 -1.84 5.91 -11.33
C GLN A 28 -0.89 5.08 -10.47
N PHE A 29 -1.44 4.18 -9.67
CA PHE A 29 -0.69 3.32 -8.78
C PHE A 29 0.45 2.60 -9.50
N ASP A 30 0.19 2.11 -10.71
CA ASP A 30 1.16 1.38 -11.52
C ASP A 30 2.39 2.23 -11.89
N THR A 31 2.26 3.55 -11.90
CA THR A 31 3.39 4.43 -12.31
C THR A 31 4.47 4.52 -11.24
N TRP A 32 4.15 4.25 -9.99
CA TRP A 32 5.12 4.40 -8.90
C TRP A 32 5.36 3.12 -8.10
N TRP A 33 4.54 2.08 -8.26
CA TRP A 33 4.76 0.80 -7.58
C TRP A 33 5.83 -0.01 -8.32
N PRO A 34 6.93 -0.43 -7.62
CA PRO A 34 8.05 -1.07 -8.32
C PRO A 34 7.72 -2.47 -8.82
N ARG A 35 8.21 -2.80 -9.99
CA ARG A 35 8.08 -4.15 -10.57
C ARG A 35 8.77 -5.21 -9.73
N SER A 36 9.83 -4.81 -8.99
CA SER A 36 10.56 -5.71 -8.11
C SER A 36 9.75 -6.17 -6.91
N HIS A 37 8.62 -5.53 -6.62
CA HIS A 37 7.74 -5.88 -5.50
C HIS A 37 6.68 -6.91 -5.90
N LYS A 38 6.91 -7.66 -6.93
CA LYS A 38 5.96 -8.70 -7.36
C LYS A 38 5.85 -9.81 -6.30
N ILE A 39 4.65 -10.39 -6.19
CA ILE A 39 4.35 -11.51 -5.30
C ILE A 39 3.99 -12.74 -6.11
N GLY A 40 3.34 -12.57 -7.25
CA GLY A 40 3.00 -13.66 -8.15
C GLY A 40 4.24 -14.31 -8.79
N GLU A 41 4.05 -15.49 -9.39
CA GLU A 41 5.16 -16.23 -10.01
C GLU A 41 5.68 -15.54 -11.27
N ALA A 42 4.77 -14.97 -12.07
CA ALA A 42 5.14 -14.30 -13.30
C ALA A 42 5.70 -12.90 -12.98
N ASP A 43 6.52 -12.38 -13.87
CA ASP A 43 6.96 -10.99 -13.78
C ASP A 43 5.75 -10.08 -13.81
N MET A 44 5.79 -8.99 -13.04
CA MET A 44 4.67 -8.08 -12.92
C MET A 44 4.58 -7.18 -14.15
N ALA A 45 3.44 -7.24 -14.84
CA ALA A 45 3.14 -6.31 -15.93
C ALA A 45 2.57 -5.00 -15.39
N LYS A 46 1.72 -5.08 -14.35
CA LYS A 46 1.15 -3.88 -13.71
C LYS A 46 0.64 -4.18 -12.31
N ALA A 47 0.53 -3.14 -11.50
CA ALA A 47 -0.11 -3.17 -10.20
C ALA A 47 -1.39 -2.31 -10.26
N VAL A 48 -2.47 -2.77 -9.62
CA VAL A 48 -3.79 -2.16 -9.75
C VAL A 48 -4.46 -1.97 -8.41
N ILE A 49 -4.99 -0.78 -8.17
CA ILE A 49 -5.99 -0.53 -7.12
C ILE A 49 -7.31 -0.34 -7.88
N ASP A 50 -8.24 -1.30 -7.73
CA ASP A 50 -9.45 -1.39 -8.55
C ASP A 50 -10.68 -1.13 -7.68
N PRO A 51 -11.20 0.11 -7.67
CA PRO A 51 -12.36 0.43 -6.84
C PRO A 51 -13.66 -0.21 -7.31
N ASP A 52 -13.75 -0.56 -8.59
CA ASP A 52 -14.95 -1.24 -9.12
C ASP A 52 -15.04 -2.67 -8.58
N ALA A 53 -13.91 -3.35 -8.48
CA ALA A 53 -13.84 -4.70 -7.93
C ALA A 53 -13.68 -4.69 -6.40
N MET A 54 -13.34 -3.54 -5.81
CA MET A 54 -12.98 -3.39 -4.39
C MET A 54 -11.83 -4.32 -4.00
N ARG A 55 -10.83 -4.43 -4.89
CA ARG A 55 -9.63 -5.25 -4.71
C ARG A 55 -8.40 -4.49 -5.18
N TRP A 56 -7.25 -4.90 -4.67
CA TRP A 56 -5.97 -4.46 -5.23
C TRP A 56 -5.09 -5.68 -5.46
N TYR A 57 -4.32 -5.66 -6.56
CA TYR A 57 -3.67 -6.87 -7.05
C TYR A 57 -2.57 -6.51 -8.05
N GLU A 58 -1.80 -7.53 -8.43
CA GLU A 58 -0.86 -7.43 -9.55
C GLU A 58 -1.32 -8.29 -10.71
N VAL A 59 -0.92 -7.89 -11.91
CA VAL A 59 -1.14 -8.65 -13.14
C VAL A 59 0.22 -9.04 -13.69
N GLY A 60 0.40 -10.33 -13.98
CA GLY A 60 1.63 -10.83 -14.55
C GLY A 60 1.69 -10.64 -16.07
N VAL A 61 2.89 -10.74 -16.63
CA VAL A 61 3.09 -10.61 -18.08
C VAL A 61 2.39 -11.73 -18.86
N ASP A 62 2.05 -12.83 -18.19
CA ASP A 62 1.29 -13.95 -18.77
C ASP A 62 -0.22 -13.80 -18.61
N GLY A 63 -0.69 -12.68 -18.07
CA GLY A 63 -2.10 -12.42 -17.81
C GLY A 63 -2.64 -12.96 -16.49
N SER A 64 -1.80 -13.65 -15.71
CA SER A 64 -2.21 -14.13 -14.38
C SER A 64 -2.39 -12.96 -13.41
N THR A 65 -3.20 -13.17 -12.37
CA THR A 65 -3.39 -12.15 -11.33
C THR A 65 -2.98 -12.71 -9.97
N CYS A 66 -2.45 -11.85 -9.11
CA CYS A 66 -2.17 -12.17 -7.72
C CYS A 66 -2.86 -11.14 -6.85
N ASP A 67 -3.91 -11.57 -6.14
CA ASP A 67 -4.75 -10.71 -5.31
C ASP A 67 -4.08 -10.43 -3.99
N TRP A 68 -3.88 -9.15 -3.67
CA TRP A 68 -3.21 -8.72 -2.44
C TRP A 68 -4.19 -8.42 -1.30
N GLY A 69 -5.47 -8.22 -1.60
CA GLY A 69 -6.48 -7.96 -0.59
C GLY A 69 -7.68 -7.17 -1.10
N ALA A 70 -8.59 -6.89 -0.17
CA ALA A 70 -9.77 -6.08 -0.44
C ALA A 70 -9.47 -4.61 -0.22
N ILE A 71 -10.28 -3.75 -0.84
CA ILE A 71 -10.35 -2.34 -0.49
C ILE A 71 -11.44 -2.22 0.57
N LEU A 72 -11.07 -1.78 1.77
CA LEU A 72 -11.99 -1.69 2.91
C LEU A 72 -12.70 -0.35 2.95
N ALA A 73 -12.06 0.71 2.49
CA ALA A 73 -12.67 2.05 2.39
C ALA A 73 -12.09 2.77 1.19
N TYR A 74 -12.97 3.43 0.45
CA TYR A 74 -12.59 4.21 -0.74
C TYR A 74 -13.40 5.49 -0.72
N ASP A 75 -12.79 6.56 -0.18
CA ASP A 75 -13.46 7.86 0.01
C ASP A 75 -12.62 8.97 -0.63
N PRO A 76 -12.69 9.14 -1.96
CA PRO A 76 -11.92 10.19 -2.63
C PRO A 76 -12.42 11.57 -2.23
N PRO A 77 -11.54 12.54 -2.05
CA PRO A 77 -10.06 12.44 -2.11
C PRO A 77 -9.42 12.35 -0.73
N ARG A 78 -10.13 11.78 0.25
CA ARG A 78 -9.74 11.87 1.66
C ARG A 78 -9.08 10.64 2.21
N ARG A 79 -9.54 9.44 1.82
CA ARG A 79 -9.13 8.23 2.52
C ARG A 79 -9.20 6.98 1.64
N LEU A 80 -8.21 6.11 1.84
CA LEU A 80 -8.15 4.78 1.24
C LEU A 80 -7.69 3.80 2.31
N THR A 81 -8.42 2.70 2.50
CA THR A 81 -8.02 1.64 3.41
C THR A 81 -7.97 0.31 2.65
N LEU A 82 -6.83 -0.38 2.75
CA LEU A 82 -6.57 -1.62 2.04
C LEU A 82 -6.30 -2.75 3.02
N GLU A 83 -6.74 -3.97 2.68
CA GLU A 83 -6.24 -5.18 3.33
C GLU A 83 -4.88 -5.52 2.74
N TRP A 84 -4.00 -6.01 3.59
CA TRP A 84 -2.68 -6.53 3.18
C TRP A 84 -2.60 -7.99 3.59
N ARG A 85 -2.52 -8.90 2.62
CA ARG A 85 -2.52 -10.34 2.85
C ARG A 85 -1.16 -10.99 2.63
N ILE A 86 -0.12 -10.21 2.48
CA ILE A 86 1.22 -10.72 2.18
C ILE A 86 2.00 -10.89 3.47
N GLY A 87 2.40 -12.14 3.77
CA GLY A 87 3.19 -12.43 4.97
C GLY A 87 4.67 -12.08 4.82
N GLY A 88 5.43 -12.27 5.89
CA GLY A 88 6.85 -11.93 5.93
C GLY A 88 7.75 -12.78 5.04
N THR A 89 7.22 -13.87 4.50
CA THR A 89 7.92 -14.69 3.52
C THR A 89 7.52 -14.35 2.08
N TRP A 90 6.77 -13.25 1.90
CA TRP A 90 6.31 -12.72 0.60
C TRP A 90 5.38 -13.69 -0.13
N VAL A 91 4.56 -14.38 0.63
CA VAL A 91 3.53 -15.28 0.12
C VAL A 91 2.17 -14.81 0.61
N ILE A 92 1.15 -14.92 -0.24
CA ILE A 92 -0.22 -14.55 0.14
C ILE A 92 -0.71 -15.51 1.23
N GLU A 93 -1.18 -14.95 2.34
CA GLU A 93 -1.72 -15.73 3.44
C GLU A 93 -3.20 -16.03 3.20
N THR A 94 -3.58 -17.27 3.45
CA THR A 94 -4.96 -17.71 3.23
C THR A 94 -5.80 -17.68 4.51
N ASP A 95 -5.16 -17.49 5.67
CA ASP A 95 -5.84 -17.40 6.97
C ASP A 95 -6.47 -16.03 7.11
N PRO A 96 -7.80 -15.93 7.31
CA PRO A 96 -8.45 -14.62 7.48
C PRO A 96 -7.96 -13.85 8.71
N ALA A 97 -7.34 -14.52 9.69
CA ALA A 97 -6.76 -13.86 10.85
C ALA A 97 -5.38 -13.26 10.55
N ALA A 98 -4.74 -13.66 9.45
CA ALA A 98 -3.40 -13.21 9.07
C ALA A 98 -3.48 -12.06 8.04
N ILE A 99 -4.25 -11.01 8.38
CA ILE A 99 -4.48 -9.86 7.50
C ILE A 99 -4.16 -8.60 8.28
N SER A 100 -3.32 -7.76 7.68
CA SER A 100 -3.08 -6.41 8.19
C SER A 100 -3.83 -5.38 7.34
N GLU A 101 -3.77 -4.12 7.74
CA GLU A 101 -4.49 -3.03 7.08
C GLU A 101 -3.55 -1.87 6.80
N ILE A 102 -3.76 -1.23 5.66
CA ILE A 102 -3.07 -0.01 5.29
C ILE A 102 -4.11 1.10 5.20
N ASP A 103 -3.99 2.10 6.06
CA ASP A 103 -4.90 3.24 6.09
C ASP A 103 -4.16 4.48 5.60
N VAL A 104 -4.65 5.10 4.53
CA VAL A 104 -4.02 6.26 3.91
C VAL A 104 -5.00 7.42 3.95
N THR A 105 -4.57 8.54 4.51
CA THR A 105 -5.39 9.76 4.57
C THR A 105 -4.69 10.89 3.82
N PHE A 106 -5.48 11.75 3.20
CA PHE A 106 -5.02 12.85 2.35
C PHE A 106 -5.59 14.14 2.92
N THR A 107 -4.74 14.93 3.60
CA THR A 107 -5.16 16.13 4.33
C THR A 107 -4.64 17.37 3.63
N PRO A 108 -5.54 18.32 3.25
CA PRO A 108 -5.07 19.55 2.62
C PRO A 108 -4.22 20.38 3.57
N GLU A 109 -3.13 20.92 3.05
CA GLU A 109 -2.23 21.84 3.78
C GLU A 109 -1.86 23.00 2.86
N GLY A 110 -2.68 24.05 2.84
CA GLY A 110 -2.49 25.13 1.90
C GLY A 110 -2.63 24.64 0.47
N ASP A 111 -1.60 24.83 -0.36
CA ASP A 111 -1.59 24.36 -1.74
C ASP A 111 -1.06 22.94 -1.87
N ALA A 112 -0.68 22.31 -0.76
CA ALA A 112 -0.12 20.97 -0.73
C ALA A 112 -1.07 20.01 -0.06
N THR A 113 -0.71 18.73 -0.05
CA THR A 113 -1.46 17.67 0.63
C THR A 113 -0.51 16.85 1.47
N ARG A 114 -0.86 16.64 2.73
CA ARG A 114 -0.14 15.69 3.59
C ARG A 114 -0.79 14.33 3.44
N VAL A 115 0.02 13.36 3.03
CA VAL A 115 -0.40 11.97 2.88
C VAL A 115 0.16 11.19 4.06
N THR A 116 -0.74 10.65 4.88
CA THR A 116 -0.37 9.89 6.08
C THR A 116 -0.74 8.43 5.86
N LEU A 117 0.21 7.53 6.07
CA LEU A 117 0.01 6.10 5.88
C LEU A 117 0.28 5.37 7.19
N GLU A 118 -0.64 4.51 7.60
CA GLU A 118 -0.45 3.60 8.72
C GLU A 118 -0.70 2.17 8.25
N HIS A 119 0.33 1.34 8.33
CA HIS A 119 0.23 -0.10 8.09
C HIS A 119 0.18 -0.77 9.46
N ARG A 120 -1.00 -1.21 9.87
CA ARG A 120 -1.27 -1.67 11.23
C ARG A 120 -1.63 -3.15 11.27
N HIS A 121 -1.53 -3.75 12.45
CA HIS A 121 -1.80 -5.16 12.71
C HIS A 121 -0.81 -6.10 12.02
N LEU A 122 0.43 -5.64 11.87
CA LEU A 122 1.49 -6.42 11.21
C LEU A 122 1.82 -7.70 11.99
N ASP A 123 1.54 -7.73 13.30
CA ASP A 123 1.76 -8.90 14.16
C ASP A 123 0.89 -10.09 13.81
N ARG A 124 -0.13 -9.90 12.97
CA ARG A 124 -1.03 -10.98 12.54
C ARG A 124 -0.41 -11.91 11.49
N HIS A 125 0.66 -11.47 10.85
CA HIS A 125 1.26 -12.19 9.72
C HIS A 125 2.26 -13.25 10.15
N THR A 126 2.44 -14.26 9.28
CA THR A 126 3.58 -15.17 9.34
C THR A 126 4.87 -14.36 9.18
N ALA A 127 5.89 -14.66 9.99
CA ALA A 127 7.15 -13.92 9.99
C ALA A 127 6.93 -12.42 10.16
N ALA A 128 6.12 -12.06 11.14
CA ALA A 128 5.68 -10.67 11.35
C ALA A 128 6.83 -9.70 11.59
N ASP A 129 7.87 -10.12 12.31
CA ASP A 129 9.03 -9.25 12.58
C ASP A 129 9.78 -8.92 11.30
N GLU A 130 9.97 -9.90 10.44
CA GLU A 130 10.62 -9.72 9.14
C GLU A 130 9.79 -8.80 8.25
N LEU A 131 8.48 -8.99 8.24
CA LEU A 131 7.57 -8.15 7.46
C LEU A 131 7.63 -6.71 7.95
N LYS A 132 7.51 -6.49 9.26
CA LYS A 132 7.55 -5.15 9.84
C LYS A 132 8.87 -4.44 9.52
N GLY A 133 9.99 -5.15 9.61
CA GLY A 133 11.30 -4.61 9.26
C GLY A 133 11.39 -4.22 7.80
N ALA A 134 10.83 -5.05 6.92
CA ALA A 134 10.86 -4.78 5.48
C ALA A 134 9.96 -3.59 5.09
N VAL A 135 8.70 -3.58 5.54
CA VAL A 135 7.78 -2.49 5.16
C VAL A 135 8.15 -1.17 5.82
N GLY A 136 8.81 -1.20 6.97
CA GLY A 136 9.29 0.00 7.66
C GLY A 136 10.64 0.49 7.19
N GLY A 137 11.34 -0.27 6.35
CA GLY A 137 12.66 0.07 5.83
C GLY A 137 12.60 0.88 4.55
N GLU A 138 13.79 1.15 3.98
CA GLU A 138 13.90 1.96 2.77
C GLU A 138 13.27 1.28 1.55
N GLY A 139 13.31 -0.04 1.47
CA GLY A 139 12.64 -0.80 0.41
C GLY A 139 11.15 -0.94 0.62
N GLY A 140 10.64 -0.50 1.77
CA GLY A 140 9.22 -0.50 2.11
C GLY A 140 8.58 0.87 1.92
N TRP A 141 7.76 1.29 2.90
CA TRP A 141 6.96 2.51 2.74
C TRP A 141 7.78 3.78 2.55
N ASN A 142 8.98 3.87 3.13
CA ASN A 142 9.84 5.05 2.90
C ASN A 142 10.14 5.25 1.41
N GLY A 143 10.63 4.21 0.75
CA GLY A 143 10.95 4.27 -0.67
C GLY A 143 9.72 4.36 -1.55
N LEU A 144 8.65 3.66 -1.16
CA LEU A 144 7.39 3.66 -1.92
C LEU A 144 6.74 5.06 -1.92
N LEU A 145 6.70 5.72 -0.75
CA LEU A 145 6.15 7.07 -0.67
C LEU A 145 7.02 8.08 -1.40
N GLN A 146 8.34 7.89 -1.41
CA GLN A 146 9.24 8.74 -2.19
C GLN A 146 8.94 8.60 -3.69
N ALA A 147 8.78 7.37 -4.18
CA ALA A 147 8.44 7.11 -5.58
C ALA A 147 7.07 7.71 -5.92
N TYR A 148 6.11 7.59 -5.02
CA TYR A 148 4.79 8.20 -5.18
C TYR A 148 4.91 9.73 -5.29
N SER A 149 5.67 10.34 -4.40
CA SER A 149 5.87 11.79 -4.40
C SER A 149 6.45 12.26 -5.74
N GLU A 150 7.40 11.51 -6.29
CA GLU A 150 7.99 11.82 -7.60
C GLU A 150 6.97 11.69 -8.72
N ALA A 151 6.06 10.72 -8.62
CA ALA A 151 5.00 10.54 -9.61
C ALA A 151 3.96 11.66 -9.56
N VAL A 152 3.72 12.22 -8.40
CA VAL A 152 2.81 13.38 -8.26
C VAL A 152 3.38 14.60 -8.97
N GLY A 153 4.67 14.73 -8.96
CA GLY A 153 5.38 15.85 -9.58
C GLY A 153 5.75 16.87 -8.55
#